data_b118f1b6b73b4435f5b4c8752c182177
#
_entry.id   b118f1b6b73b4435f5b4c8752c182177
#
_cell.length_a   1.000
_cell.length_b   1.000
_cell.length_c   1.000
_cell.angle_alpha   90.00
_cell.angle_beta   90.00
_cell.angle_gamma   90.00
#
_symmetry.space_group_name_H-M   'P 1'
#
loop_
_entity.id
_entity.type
_entity.pdbx_description
1 polymer ?
#
loop_
_entity_poly.entity_id
_entity_poly.type
_entity_poly.pdbx_seq_one_letter_code
_entity_poly.pdbx_strand_id
1 'polypeptide(L)'
;MDESITDVELDQDEVQFEATLRPNKFDDYIGQEKTKRNLEIFIEAARMRGDALDHVLLYGPPGLGKTTLANIIASEMGANIKSTSGPVIEKTGDLAAILTNLKKGDILFIDEIHRLSNVIEEVLYSAMEDYNLDIMIGQGPSARSVKLELPPFTLVGATTRAGLLTSPLRDRFGVVHRLDYYNSEELKIILMRSATILKIEIHSEGAEEIARRSRGTPRIANRLLKRVRDYAQVKADGIITIDVSKKSLEMMEVDHLGLDKMDHKLILTLIEKFKGGPVGVESLAASISEEKNTIEDILEPYLMQSGFIQRTPRGRVATEMAYQHFGITPPEQNQQEKLF
;
A
#
# COMPACT_ATOMS: atom_id res chain seq x y z
N MET A 1 -13.60 -21.16 0.58
CA MET A 1 -12.42 -20.41 0.14
C MET A 1 -11.87 -19.73 1.37
N ASP A 2 -10.67 -20.10 1.78
CA ASP A 2 -9.97 -19.46 2.92
C ASP A 2 -9.44 -18.10 2.44
N GLU A 3 -10.23 -17.04 2.60
CA GLU A 3 -9.79 -15.67 2.33
C GLU A 3 -8.74 -15.28 3.38
N SER A 4 -7.50 -15.09 2.95
CA SER A 4 -6.48 -14.47 3.81
C SER A 4 -6.85 -13.02 4.09
N ILE A 5 -6.60 -12.57 5.32
CA ILE A 5 -6.81 -11.16 5.73
C ILE A 5 -5.95 -10.20 4.89
N THR A 6 -4.93 -10.73 4.26
CA THR A 6 -3.95 -10.02 3.42
C THR A 6 -4.25 -10.07 1.93
N ASP A 7 -5.33 -10.71 1.48
CA ASP A 7 -5.66 -10.78 0.05
C ASP A 7 -5.77 -9.40 -0.59
N VAL A 8 -5.10 -9.25 -1.73
CA VAL A 8 -4.98 -7.97 -2.46
C VAL A 8 -6.14 -7.76 -3.43
N GLU A 9 -6.75 -8.85 -3.93
CA GLU A 9 -7.92 -8.74 -4.80
C GLU A 9 -9.14 -8.36 -3.95
N LEU A 10 -9.46 -7.06 -3.98
CA LEU A 10 -10.64 -6.52 -3.32
C LEU A 10 -11.88 -6.86 -4.15
N ASP A 11 -12.86 -7.50 -3.54
CA ASP A 11 -14.21 -7.56 -4.08
C ASP A 11 -14.79 -6.13 -4.22
N GLN A 12 -15.69 -5.91 -5.17
CA GLN A 12 -16.32 -4.60 -5.39
C GLN A 12 -16.96 -4.04 -4.11
N ASP A 13 -17.52 -4.90 -3.27
CA ASP A 13 -18.09 -4.54 -1.97
C ASP A 13 -17.04 -4.05 -0.97
N GLU A 14 -15.82 -4.59 -1.01
CA GLU A 14 -14.71 -4.14 -0.17
C GLU A 14 -14.17 -2.79 -0.63
N VAL A 15 -14.09 -2.56 -1.95
CA VAL A 15 -13.70 -1.26 -2.52
C VAL A 15 -14.66 -0.16 -2.08
N GLN A 16 -15.97 -0.42 -2.15
CA GLN A 16 -16.99 0.53 -1.69
C GLN A 16 -16.90 0.76 -0.17
N PHE A 17 -16.73 -0.31 0.60
CA PHE A 17 -16.57 -0.21 2.04
C PHE A 17 -15.35 0.63 2.42
N GLU A 18 -14.18 0.37 1.84
CA GLU A 18 -12.99 1.20 2.06
C GLU A 18 -13.22 2.66 1.67
N ALA A 19 -13.91 2.90 0.55
CA ALA A 19 -14.20 4.24 0.06
C ALA A 19 -15.03 5.06 1.06
N THR A 20 -15.99 4.44 1.75
CA THR A 20 -16.83 5.13 2.76
C THR A 20 -16.04 5.57 4.00
N LEU A 21 -14.94 4.89 4.31
CA LEU A 21 -14.11 5.17 5.49
C LEU A 21 -12.97 6.15 5.20
N ARG A 22 -12.70 6.46 3.93
CA ARG A 22 -11.59 7.34 3.55
C ARG A 22 -11.81 8.76 4.04
N PRO A 23 -10.81 9.38 4.69
CA PRO A 23 -10.83 10.80 4.97
C PRO A 23 -10.70 11.61 3.67
N ASN A 24 -11.34 12.77 3.62
CA ASN A 24 -11.31 13.69 2.48
C ASN A 24 -10.51 14.97 2.77
N LYS A 25 -10.05 15.17 4.00
CA LYS A 25 -9.27 16.33 4.45
C LYS A 25 -8.10 15.88 5.29
N PHE A 26 -7.07 16.74 5.38
CA PHE A 26 -5.93 16.48 6.26
C PHE A 26 -6.32 16.41 7.73
N ASP A 27 -7.30 17.18 8.19
CA ASP A 27 -7.76 17.15 9.58
C ASP A 27 -8.27 15.76 10.02
N ASP A 28 -8.88 15.02 9.09
CA ASP A 28 -9.39 13.67 9.33
C ASP A 28 -8.36 12.58 9.08
N TYR A 29 -7.19 12.95 8.49
CA TYR A 29 -6.13 12.01 8.16
C TYR A 29 -5.17 11.83 9.32
N ILE A 30 -5.20 10.66 9.93
CA ILE A 30 -4.43 10.31 11.13
C ILE A 30 -3.08 9.74 10.72
N GLY A 31 -2.03 10.11 11.45
CA GLY A 31 -0.66 9.67 11.21
C GLY A 31 0.03 10.36 10.04
N GLN A 32 1.23 9.88 9.70
CA GLN A 32 2.08 10.44 8.63
C GLN A 32 2.37 11.94 8.79
N GLU A 33 2.51 12.44 10.00
CA GLU A 33 2.53 13.87 10.36
C GLU A 33 3.55 14.70 9.56
N LYS A 34 4.73 14.13 9.27
CA LYS A 34 5.76 14.81 8.48
C LYS A 34 5.31 15.01 7.03
N THR A 35 4.74 13.97 6.44
CA THR A 35 4.22 14.00 5.06
C THR A 35 3.07 14.98 4.95
N LYS A 36 2.13 14.93 5.90
CA LYS A 36 0.97 15.79 5.99
C LYS A 36 1.39 17.27 6.03
N ARG A 37 2.24 17.68 6.98
CA ARG A 37 2.72 19.05 7.11
C ARG A 37 3.40 19.59 5.86
N ASN A 38 4.23 18.75 5.21
CA ASN A 38 4.90 19.15 3.97
C ASN A 38 3.89 19.37 2.85
N LEU A 39 2.93 18.46 2.67
CA LEU A 39 1.90 18.58 1.64
C LEU A 39 1.00 19.79 1.89
N GLU A 40 0.61 20.07 3.13
CA GLU A 40 -0.17 21.27 3.51
C GLU A 40 0.53 22.56 3.04
N ILE A 41 1.84 22.70 3.32
CA ILE A 41 2.64 23.87 2.90
C ILE A 41 2.70 23.98 1.38
N PHE A 42 2.98 22.86 0.67
CA PHE A 42 3.12 22.88 -0.79
C PHE A 42 1.78 23.20 -1.48
N ILE A 43 0.69 22.64 -0.98
CA ILE A 43 -0.67 22.89 -1.48
C ILE A 43 -1.06 24.36 -1.25
N GLU A 44 -0.84 24.89 -0.07
CA GLU A 44 -1.13 26.29 0.25
C GLU A 44 -0.33 27.23 -0.66
N ALA A 45 0.96 26.98 -0.82
CA ALA A 45 1.83 27.77 -1.70
C ALA A 45 1.38 27.71 -3.18
N ALA A 46 1.01 26.54 -3.69
CA ALA A 46 0.49 26.38 -5.06
C ALA A 46 -0.83 27.14 -5.23
N ARG A 47 -1.75 27.04 -4.28
CA ARG A 47 -3.03 27.77 -4.28
C ARG A 47 -2.83 29.29 -4.27
N MET A 48 -1.90 29.81 -3.45
CA MET A 48 -1.59 31.25 -3.38
C MET A 48 -1.08 31.78 -4.71
N ARG A 49 -0.32 30.98 -5.46
CA ARG A 49 0.20 31.36 -6.80
C ARG A 49 -0.81 31.14 -7.93
N GLY A 50 -1.86 30.32 -7.71
CA GLY A 50 -2.80 29.90 -8.76
C GLY A 50 -2.20 28.88 -9.75
N ASP A 51 -1.17 28.14 -9.30
CA ASP A 51 -0.44 27.14 -10.07
C ASP A 51 -0.94 25.72 -9.78
N ALA A 52 -0.61 24.80 -10.67
CA ALA A 52 -0.69 23.37 -10.34
C ALA A 52 0.34 23.03 -9.26
N LEU A 53 0.03 22.03 -8.41
CA LEU A 53 1.00 21.50 -7.46
C LEU A 53 2.11 20.76 -8.22
N ASP A 54 3.32 20.78 -7.68
CA ASP A 54 4.41 19.93 -8.20
C ASP A 54 3.99 18.45 -8.19
N HIS A 55 4.55 17.67 -9.10
CA HIS A 55 4.26 16.24 -9.19
C HIS A 55 4.68 15.53 -7.90
N VAL A 56 3.82 14.65 -7.39
CA VAL A 56 3.97 13.97 -6.09
C VAL A 56 4.16 12.48 -6.28
N LEU A 57 5.18 11.90 -5.68
CA LEU A 57 5.39 10.46 -5.59
C LEU A 57 5.15 9.98 -4.15
N LEU A 58 4.16 9.09 -3.99
CA LEU A 58 3.85 8.42 -2.72
C LEU A 58 4.30 6.96 -2.80
N TYR A 59 5.19 6.53 -1.91
CA TYR A 59 5.66 5.16 -1.92
C TYR A 59 5.67 4.53 -0.53
N GLY A 60 5.62 3.22 -0.48
CA GLY A 60 5.61 2.44 0.76
C GLY A 60 4.73 1.21 0.65
N PRO A 61 4.69 0.36 1.69
CA PRO A 61 3.89 -0.86 1.72
C PRO A 61 2.42 -0.66 1.34
N PRO A 62 1.71 -1.72 0.90
CA PRO A 62 0.30 -1.61 0.56
C PRO A 62 -0.56 -1.26 1.79
N GLY A 63 -1.72 -0.64 1.56
CA GLY A 63 -2.70 -0.36 2.60
C GLY A 63 -2.39 0.81 3.56
N LEU A 64 -1.32 1.59 3.31
CA LEU A 64 -0.90 2.73 4.16
C LEU A 64 -1.57 4.07 3.80
N GLY A 65 -2.48 4.11 2.82
CA GLY A 65 -3.25 5.31 2.50
C GLY A 65 -2.70 6.16 1.34
N LYS A 66 -1.86 5.61 0.43
CA LYS A 66 -1.37 6.34 -0.77
C LYS A 66 -2.50 6.91 -1.62
N THR A 67 -3.49 6.10 -1.96
CA THR A 67 -4.69 6.51 -2.71
C THR A 67 -5.53 7.52 -1.93
N THR A 68 -5.61 7.37 -0.61
CA THR A 68 -6.31 8.32 0.27
C THR A 68 -5.65 9.68 0.23
N LEU A 69 -4.31 9.76 0.35
CA LEU A 69 -3.57 11.02 0.25
C LEU A 69 -3.74 11.67 -1.11
N ALA A 70 -3.75 10.92 -2.22
CA ALA A 70 -4.02 11.47 -3.53
C ALA A 70 -5.39 12.15 -3.62
N ASN A 71 -6.41 11.54 -3.02
CA ASN A 71 -7.75 12.14 -2.95
C ASN A 71 -7.80 13.38 -2.05
N ILE A 72 -7.09 13.37 -0.92
CA ILE A 72 -6.98 14.53 -0.03
C ILE A 72 -6.28 15.69 -0.76
N ILE A 73 -5.15 15.42 -1.45
CA ILE A 73 -4.46 16.44 -2.26
C ILE A 73 -5.43 17.08 -3.25
N ALA A 74 -6.24 16.27 -3.95
CA ALA A 74 -7.23 16.79 -4.90
C ALA A 74 -8.30 17.64 -4.21
N SER A 75 -8.83 17.17 -3.09
CA SER A 75 -9.82 17.90 -2.29
C SER A 75 -9.27 19.24 -1.79
N GLU A 76 -8.07 19.26 -1.25
CA GLU A 76 -7.41 20.45 -0.71
C GLU A 76 -7.02 21.45 -1.83
N MET A 77 -6.63 20.97 -2.99
CA MET A 77 -6.40 21.81 -4.18
C MET A 77 -7.70 22.33 -4.81
N GLY A 78 -8.87 21.77 -4.46
CA GLY A 78 -10.13 22.07 -5.14
C GLY A 78 -10.14 21.57 -6.60
N ALA A 79 -9.38 20.53 -6.90
CA ALA A 79 -9.13 19.98 -8.23
C ALA A 79 -9.91 18.69 -8.47
N ASN A 80 -10.22 18.40 -9.74
CA ASN A 80 -10.73 17.08 -10.10
C ASN A 80 -9.59 16.07 -10.13
N ILE A 81 -9.87 14.84 -9.71
CA ILE A 81 -8.93 13.74 -9.79
C ILE A 81 -9.38 12.72 -10.83
N LYS A 82 -8.47 12.35 -11.73
CA LYS A 82 -8.61 11.19 -12.61
C LYS A 82 -7.70 10.08 -12.10
N SER A 83 -8.29 8.95 -11.75
CA SER A 83 -7.54 7.82 -11.19
C SER A 83 -7.43 6.70 -12.22
N THR A 84 -6.23 6.15 -12.32
CA THR A 84 -5.91 4.96 -13.12
C THR A 84 -4.82 4.16 -12.42
N SER A 85 -4.38 3.06 -13.02
CA SER A 85 -3.24 2.28 -12.51
C SER A 85 -2.27 1.92 -13.64
N GLY A 86 -1.01 1.66 -13.27
CA GLY A 86 0.02 1.28 -14.25
C GLY A 86 -0.41 0.12 -15.15
N PRO A 87 -0.93 -1.00 -14.63
CA PRO A 87 -1.38 -2.13 -15.44
C PRO A 87 -2.48 -1.82 -16.45
N VAL A 88 -3.31 -0.82 -16.21
CA VAL A 88 -4.43 -0.43 -17.11
C VAL A 88 -3.94 0.37 -18.31
N ILE A 89 -2.79 1.03 -18.19
CA ILE A 89 -2.18 1.81 -19.27
C ILE A 89 -1.27 0.87 -20.07
N GLU A 90 -1.81 0.24 -21.10
CA GLU A 90 -1.05 -0.71 -21.91
C GLU A 90 -0.32 -0.06 -23.09
N LYS A 91 -0.86 1.03 -23.63
CA LYS A 91 -0.37 1.72 -24.83
C LYS A 91 -0.23 3.22 -24.60
N THR A 92 0.67 3.84 -25.35
CA THR A 92 0.84 5.31 -25.35
C THR A 92 -0.45 6.06 -25.66
N GLY A 93 -1.32 5.47 -26.49
CA GLY A 93 -2.64 6.03 -26.80
C GLY A 93 -3.58 6.09 -25.59
N ASP A 94 -3.49 5.15 -24.67
CA ASP A 94 -4.32 5.14 -23.45
C ASP A 94 -3.93 6.31 -22.55
N LEU A 95 -2.61 6.50 -22.36
CA LEU A 95 -2.07 7.64 -21.61
C LEU A 95 -2.43 8.97 -22.29
N ALA A 96 -2.28 9.05 -23.61
CA ALA A 96 -2.65 10.23 -24.39
C ALA A 96 -4.12 10.61 -24.23
N ALA A 97 -5.02 9.62 -24.29
CA ALA A 97 -6.45 9.82 -24.07
C ALA A 97 -6.77 10.36 -22.68
N ILE A 98 -6.03 9.90 -21.65
CA ILE A 98 -6.19 10.40 -20.29
C ILE A 98 -5.70 11.86 -20.20
N LEU A 99 -4.48 12.14 -20.66
CA LEU A 99 -3.82 13.44 -20.53
C LEU A 99 -4.54 14.55 -21.30
N THR A 100 -4.99 14.28 -22.54
CA THR A 100 -5.72 15.27 -23.36
C THR A 100 -7.11 15.63 -22.82
N ASN A 101 -7.65 14.82 -21.92
CA ASN A 101 -8.92 15.08 -21.25
C ASN A 101 -8.77 15.79 -19.88
N LEU A 102 -7.54 16.12 -19.46
CA LEU A 102 -7.32 16.90 -18.23
C LEU A 102 -7.61 18.38 -18.47
N LYS A 103 -8.00 19.07 -17.41
CA LYS A 103 -8.15 20.52 -17.37
C LYS A 103 -7.02 21.12 -16.55
N LYS A 104 -6.83 22.45 -16.68
CA LYS A 104 -5.85 23.17 -15.86
C LYS A 104 -6.08 22.92 -14.37
N GLY A 105 -5.04 22.45 -13.69
CA GLY A 105 -5.06 22.17 -12.28
C GLY A 105 -5.64 20.80 -11.87
N ASP A 106 -6.13 20.00 -12.83
CA ASP A 106 -6.58 18.63 -12.54
C ASP A 106 -5.43 17.76 -12.03
N ILE A 107 -5.79 16.71 -11.29
CA ILE A 107 -4.85 15.73 -10.77
C ILE A 107 -5.03 14.41 -11.53
N LEU A 108 -3.92 13.88 -12.05
CA LEU A 108 -3.83 12.52 -12.55
C LEU A 108 -3.22 11.64 -11.47
N PHE A 109 -3.96 10.67 -10.97
CA PHE A 109 -3.45 9.67 -10.03
C PHE A 109 -3.19 8.36 -10.77
N ILE A 110 -1.94 7.86 -10.67
CA ILE A 110 -1.54 6.55 -11.23
C ILE A 110 -1.09 5.66 -10.07
N ASP A 111 -1.91 4.66 -9.74
CA ASP A 111 -1.51 3.63 -8.78
C ASP A 111 -0.59 2.60 -9.43
N GLU A 112 0.28 1.97 -8.64
CA GLU A 112 1.31 1.02 -9.12
C GLU A 112 2.07 1.54 -10.34
N ILE A 113 2.49 2.81 -10.30
CA ILE A 113 3.15 3.51 -11.42
C ILE A 113 4.42 2.80 -11.90
N HIS A 114 5.08 2.00 -11.06
CA HIS A 114 6.25 1.18 -11.41
C HIS A 114 5.93 0.06 -12.42
N ARG A 115 4.66 -0.18 -12.71
CA ARG A 115 4.22 -1.18 -13.70
C ARG A 115 4.00 -0.60 -15.10
N LEU A 116 4.25 0.68 -15.29
CA LEU A 116 4.28 1.28 -16.61
C LEU A 116 5.44 0.69 -17.42
N SER A 117 5.22 0.52 -18.73
CA SER A 117 6.32 0.17 -19.65
C SER A 117 7.23 1.37 -19.89
N ASN A 118 8.49 1.12 -20.20
CA ASN A 118 9.46 2.19 -20.47
C ASN A 118 9.00 3.17 -21.58
N VAL A 119 8.29 2.66 -22.59
CA VAL A 119 7.74 3.48 -23.68
C VAL A 119 6.68 4.46 -23.18
N ILE A 120 5.85 4.03 -22.23
CA ILE A 120 4.83 4.87 -21.60
C ILE A 120 5.47 5.87 -20.65
N GLU A 121 6.50 5.46 -19.89
CA GLU A 121 7.27 6.37 -19.05
C GLU A 121 7.90 7.51 -19.85
N GLU A 122 8.49 7.23 -21.02
CA GLU A 122 9.10 8.25 -21.89
C GLU A 122 8.08 9.31 -22.35
N VAL A 123 6.86 8.90 -22.68
CA VAL A 123 5.77 9.83 -23.01
C VAL A 123 5.38 10.67 -21.79
N LEU A 124 5.39 10.06 -20.61
CA LEU A 124 5.05 10.73 -19.36
C LEU A 124 6.10 11.79 -18.99
N TYR A 125 7.39 11.60 -19.36
CA TYR A 125 8.44 12.59 -19.09
C TYR A 125 8.14 13.95 -19.73
N SER A 126 7.83 13.97 -21.03
CA SER A 126 7.51 15.21 -21.75
C SER A 126 6.22 15.86 -21.22
N ALA A 127 5.25 15.03 -20.83
CA ALA A 127 4.01 15.51 -20.24
C ALA A 127 4.23 16.17 -18.86
N MET A 128 5.18 15.66 -18.06
CA MET A 128 5.48 16.20 -16.73
C MET A 128 6.35 17.46 -16.78
N GLU A 129 7.35 17.51 -17.66
CA GLU A 129 8.29 18.63 -17.70
C GLU A 129 7.75 19.82 -18.49
N ASP A 130 7.24 19.56 -19.70
CA ASP A 130 6.91 20.59 -20.69
C ASP A 130 5.40 20.76 -20.91
N TYR A 131 4.57 19.94 -20.25
CA TYR A 131 3.13 19.86 -20.51
C TYR A 131 2.83 19.64 -22.00
N ASN A 132 3.60 18.77 -22.63
CA ASN A 132 3.48 18.43 -24.03
C ASN A 132 3.42 16.91 -24.24
N LEU A 133 2.73 16.53 -25.29
CA LEU A 133 2.58 15.14 -25.70
C LEU A 133 2.95 15.00 -27.17
N ASP A 134 4.00 14.23 -27.47
CA ASP A 134 4.39 13.90 -28.81
C ASP A 134 3.65 12.65 -29.31
N ILE A 135 2.78 12.82 -30.29
CA ILE A 135 1.99 11.71 -30.86
C ILE A 135 2.45 11.46 -32.29
N MET A 136 2.79 10.19 -32.59
CA MET A 136 3.04 9.75 -33.95
C MET A 136 1.74 9.45 -34.67
N ILE A 137 1.42 10.20 -35.72
CA ILE A 137 0.24 9.99 -36.57
C ILE A 137 0.70 9.37 -37.90
N GLY A 138 0.06 8.25 -38.29
CA GLY A 138 0.39 7.49 -39.49
C GLY A 138 1.34 6.32 -39.23
N GLN A 139 1.68 5.61 -40.28
CA GLN A 139 2.59 4.45 -40.26
C GLN A 139 3.67 4.55 -41.35
N GLY A 140 4.81 3.96 -41.08
CA GLY A 140 5.93 3.91 -42.04
C GLY A 140 6.58 5.28 -42.34
N PRO A 141 7.17 5.49 -43.52
CA PRO A 141 7.90 6.71 -43.86
C PRO A 141 7.07 8.00 -43.91
N SER A 142 5.74 7.87 -43.91
CA SER A 142 4.80 9.02 -43.90
C SER A 142 4.31 9.36 -42.48
N ALA A 143 4.78 8.68 -41.45
CA ALA A 143 4.45 9.03 -40.08
C ALA A 143 4.94 10.43 -39.72
N ARG A 144 4.10 11.21 -39.05
CA ARG A 144 4.43 12.57 -38.58
C ARG A 144 4.27 12.66 -37.10
N SER A 145 5.23 13.29 -36.43
CA SER A 145 5.07 13.67 -35.02
C SER A 145 4.21 14.93 -34.93
N VAL A 146 3.20 14.90 -34.09
CA VAL A 146 2.36 16.06 -33.75
C VAL A 146 2.54 16.32 -32.26
N LYS A 147 2.97 17.52 -31.92
CA LYS A 147 3.12 17.97 -30.53
C LYS A 147 1.80 18.58 -30.08
N LEU A 148 1.18 17.99 -29.03
CA LEU A 148 -0.02 18.49 -28.39
C LEU A 148 0.35 19.19 -27.11
N GLU A 149 -0.12 20.41 -26.91
CA GLU A 149 -0.01 21.12 -25.65
C GLU A 149 -1.03 20.60 -24.65
N LEU A 150 -0.60 20.31 -23.42
CA LEU A 150 -1.43 19.89 -22.31
C LEU A 150 -1.65 21.06 -21.34
N PRO A 151 -2.81 21.17 -20.71
CA PRO A 151 -2.97 22.12 -19.62
C PRO A 151 -2.07 21.69 -18.44
N PRO A 152 -1.51 22.66 -17.67
CA PRO A 152 -0.78 22.32 -16.44
C PRO A 152 -1.62 21.46 -15.51
N PHE A 153 -1.08 20.31 -15.10
CA PHE A 153 -1.72 19.32 -14.23
C PHE A 153 -0.72 18.82 -13.20
N THR A 154 -1.22 18.15 -12.17
CA THR A 154 -0.38 17.46 -11.18
C THR A 154 -0.47 15.96 -11.38
N LEU A 155 0.66 15.29 -11.53
CA LEU A 155 0.74 13.83 -11.44
C LEU A 155 0.97 13.43 -9.98
N VAL A 156 0.11 12.57 -9.44
CA VAL A 156 0.34 11.86 -8.18
C VAL A 156 0.58 10.40 -8.51
N GLY A 157 1.83 9.97 -8.40
CA GLY A 157 2.22 8.57 -8.58
C GLY A 157 2.21 7.83 -7.26
N ALA A 158 1.69 6.61 -7.24
CA ALA A 158 1.78 5.71 -6.09
C ALA A 158 2.49 4.41 -6.45
N THR A 159 3.32 3.89 -5.54
CA THR A 159 4.02 2.62 -5.75
C THR A 159 4.34 1.91 -4.44
N THR A 160 4.31 0.59 -4.47
CA THR A 160 4.86 -0.25 -3.40
C THR A 160 6.36 -0.48 -3.58
N ARG A 161 6.88 -0.35 -4.79
CA ARG A 161 8.25 -0.70 -5.19
C ARG A 161 8.97 0.49 -5.84
N ALA A 162 9.30 1.51 -5.05
CA ALA A 162 9.99 2.72 -5.56
C ALA A 162 11.31 2.42 -6.28
N GLY A 163 11.99 1.33 -5.91
CA GLY A 163 13.25 0.91 -6.54
C GLY A 163 13.09 0.36 -7.97
N LEU A 164 11.87 0.08 -8.43
CA LEU A 164 11.59 -0.35 -9.81
C LEU A 164 11.30 0.83 -10.75
N LEU A 165 11.06 2.03 -10.22
CA LEU A 165 10.94 3.23 -11.04
C LEU A 165 12.28 3.58 -11.67
N THR A 166 12.26 3.96 -12.94
CA THR A 166 13.45 4.49 -13.59
C THR A 166 13.90 5.79 -12.92
N SER A 167 15.21 6.03 -12.85
CA SER A 167 15.72 7.29 -12.28
C SER A 167 15.16 8.53 -12.99
N PRO A 168 15.04 8.56 -14.35
CA PRO A 168 14.46 9.70 -15.04
C PRO A 168 13.01 9.99 -14.62
N LEU A 169 12.17 8.99 -14.40
CA LEU A 169 10.81 9.22 -13.93
C LEU A 169 10.79 9.75 -12.50
N ARG A 170 11.58 9.12 -11.63
CA ARG A 170 11.62 9.50 -10.21
C ARG A 170 12.10 10.94 -10.00
N ASP A 171 13.10 11.38 -10.78
CA ASP A 171 13.71 12.71 -10.65
C ASP A 171 12.77 13.85 -11.10
N ARG A 172 11.67 13.51 -11.82
CA ARG A 172 10.63 14.47 -12.24
C ARG A 172 9.56 14.72 -11.18
N PHE A 173 9.56 13.96 -10.09
CA PHE A 173 8.70 14.24 -8.97
C PHE A 173 9.34 15.28 -8.05
N GLY A 174 8.76 16.48 -7.98
CA GLY A 174 9.23 17.55 -7.10
C GLY A 174 8.99 17.24 -5.62
N VAL A 175 7.98 16.39 -5.34
CA VAL A 175 7.60 15.99 -3.98
C VAL A 175 7.61 14.47 -3.85
N VAL A 176 8.47 13.93 -2.99
CA VAL A 176 8.61 12.48 -2.80
C VAL A 176 8.41 12.14 -1.32
N HIS A 177 7.39 11.32 -1.02
CA HIS A 177 7.09 10.92 0.35
C HIS A 177 6.99 9.41 0.49
N ARG A 178 7.71 8.88 1.49
CA ARG A 178 7.53 7.53 1.97
C ARG A 178 6.44 7.51 3.03
N LEU A 179 5.52 6.56 2.92
CA LEU A 179 4.55 6.26 3.95
C LEU A 179 5.08 5.13 4.81
N ASP A 180 5.06 5.34 6.12
CA ASP A 180 5.51 4.37 7.10
C ASP A 180 4.32 3.68 7.76
N TYR A 181 4.59 2.54 8.41
CA TYR A 181 3.56 1.84 9.18
C TYR A 181 3.07 2.70 10.34
N TYR A 182 1.80 2.54 10.64
CA TYR A 182 1.14 3.21 11.75
C TYR A 182 1.44 2.49 13.08
N ASN A 183 1.54 3.24 14.15
CA ASN A 183 1.58 2.67 15.48
C ASN A 183 0.18 2.26 15.96
N SER A 184 0.11 1.51 17.06
CA SER A 184 -1.18 0.99 17.57
C SER A 184 -2.14 2.10 18.02
N GLU A 185 -1.63 3.23 18.54
CA GLU A 185 -2.46 4.36 18.96
C GLU A 185 -3.10 5.06 17.76
N GLU A 186 -2.33 5.30 16.71
CA GLU A 186 -2.85 5.86 15.46
C GLU A 186 -3.93 4.95 14.85
N LEU A 187 -3.70 3.63 14.80
CA LEU A 187 -4.67 2.67 14.30
C LEU A 187 -5.93 2.60 15.18
N LYS A 188 -5.79 2.71 16.50
CA LYS A 188 -6.92 2.79 17.43
C LYS A 188 -7.79 4.00 17.12
N ILE A 189 -7.20 5.17 16.89
CA ILE A 189 -7.94 6.39 16.52
C ILE A 189 -8.66 6.18 15.17
N ILE A 190 -7.99 5.57 14.18
CA ILE A 190 -8.61 5.23 12.89
C ILE A 190 -9.80 4.28 13.08
N LEU A 191 -9.65 3.24 13.91
CA LEU A 191 -10.72 2.29 14.20
C LEU A 191 -11.92 2.94 14.90
N MET A 192 -11.70 3.80 15.87
CA MET A 192 -12.76 4.53 16.57
C MET A 192 -13.53 5.45 15.60
N ARG A 193 -12.80 6.16 14.72
CA ARG A 193 -13.41 6.97 13.66
C ARG A 193 -14.23 6.10 12.69
N SER A 194 -13.66 4.98 12.23
CA SER A 194 -14.33 4.05 11.31
C SER A 194 -15.58 3.46 11.94
N ALA A 195 -15.52 3.06 13.21
CA ALA A 195 -16.67 2.57 13.96
C ALA A 195 -17.79 3.61 14.06
N THR A 196 -17.45 4.87 14.29
CA THR A 196 -18.42 5.98 14.31
C THR A 196 -19.13 6.14 12.96
N ILE A 197 -18.38 6.12 11.84
CA ILE A 197 -18.94 6.22 10.49
C ILE A 197 -19.88 5.03 10.20
N LEU A 198 -19.49 3.83 10.64
CA LEU A 198 -20.26 2.60 10.43
C LEU A 198 -21.38 2.40 11.45
N LYS A 199 -21.51 3.29 12.43
CA LYS A 199 -22.47 3.19 13.53
C LYS A 199 -22.32 1.89 14.34
N ILE A 200 -21.08 1.52 14.61
CA ILE A 200 -20.69 0.35 15.42
C ILE A 200 -20.33 0.83 16.82
N GLU A 201 -20.89 0.19 17.83
CA GLU A 201 -20.49 0.43 19.20
C GLU A 201 -19.22 -0.38 19.52
N ILE A 202 -18.15 0.32 19.88
CA ILE A 202 -16.84 -0.27 20.18
C ILE A 202 -16.24 0.37 21.42
N HIS A 203 -15.77 -0.46 22.34
CA HIS A 203 -15.01 -0.01 23.50
C HIS A 203 -13.55 0.25 23.13
N SER A 204 -12.92 1.19 23.85
CA SER A 204 -11.52 1.59 23.65
C SER A 204 -10.55 0.40 23.66
N GLU A 205 -10.73 -0.52 24.59
CA GLU A 205 -9.90 -1.72 24.75
C GLU A 205 -10.11 -2.72 23.63
N GLY A 206 -11.34 -2.81 23.10
CA GLY A 206 -11.66 -3.64 21.93
C GLY A 206 -10.98 -3.08 20.66
N ALA A 207 -11.01 -1.77 20.47
CA ALA A 207 -10.31 -1.11 19.37
C ALA A 207 -8.79 -1.28 19.49
N GLU A 208 -8.23 -1.18 20.67
CA GLU A 208 -6.80 -1.38 20.92
C GLU A 208 -6.34 -2.81 20.61
N GLU A 209 -7.15 -3.81 20.96
CA GLU A 209 -6.86 -5.22 20.62
C GLU A 209 -6.84 -5.45 19.10
N ILE A 210 -7.79 -4.85 18.36
CA ILE A 210 -7.79 -4.90 16.89
C ILE A 210 -6.58 -4.15 16.33
N ALA A 211 -6.28 -2.95 16.83
CA ALA A 211 -5.17 -2.13 16.37
C ALA A 211 -3.82 -2.85 16.49
N ARG A 212 -3.57 -3.53 17.60
CA ARG A 212 -2.35 -4.31 17.82
C ARG A 212 -2.13 -5.40 16.80
N ARG A 213 -3.20 -6.07 16.35
CA ARG A 213 -3.14 -7.17 15.38
C ARG A 213 -3.26 -6.69 13.92
N SER A 214 -3.31 -5.38 13.69
CA SER A 214 -3.52 -4.79 12.34
C SER A 214 -2.24 -4.55 11.55
N ARG A 215 -1.09 -5.06 11.98
CA ARG A 215 0.19 -4.99 11.27
C ARG A 215 0.61 -3.57 10.86
N GLY A 216 0.27 -2.57 11.64
CA GLY A 216 0.58 -1.18 11.29
C GLY A 216 -0.15 -0.65 10.05
N THR A 217 -1.24 -1.27 9.61
CA THR A 217 -1.88 -1.00 8.32
C THR A 217 -3.35 -0.63 8.49
N PRO A 218 -3.77 0.60 8.14
CA PRO A 218 -5.17 1.03 8.22
C PRO A 218 -6.16 0.14 7.45
N ARG A 219 -5.77 -0.38 6.29
CA ARG A 219 -6.59 -1.30 5.50
C ARG A 219 -6.90 -2.57 6.28
N ILE A 220 -5.87 -3.20 6.87
CA ILE A 220 -6.06 -4.42 7.69
C ILE A 220 -6.90 -4.09 8.93
N ALA A 221 -6.65 -2.97 9.60
CA ALA A 221 -7.44 -2.54 10.75
C ALA A 221 -8.94 -2.46 10.42
N ASN A 222 -9.30 -1.82 9.32
CA ASN A 222 -10.69 -1.70 8.88
C ASN A 222 -11.31 -3.05 8.44
N ARG A 223 -10.53 -3.93 7.81
CA ARG A 223 -10.98 -5.30 7.47
C ARG A 223 -11.25 -6.10 8.74
N LEU A 224 -10.34 -6.05 9.72
CA LEU A 224 -10.55 -6.71 11.02
C LEU A 224 -11.77 -6.14 11.74
N LEU A 225 -11.95 -4.81 11.75
CA LEU A 225 -13.13 -4.17 12.35
C LEU A 225 -14.44 -4.70 11.72
N LYS A 226 -14.50 -4.82 10.40
CA LYS A 226 -15.66 -5.37 9.69
C LYS A 226 -15.97 -6.80 10.17
N ARG A 227 -14.98 -7.66 10.26
CA ARG A 227 -15.14 -9.05 10.67
C ARG A 227 -15.49 -9.19 12.18
N VAL A 228 -14.84 -8.38 13.03
CA VAL A 228 -15.16 -8.35 14.47
C VAL A 228 -16.60 -7.85 14.70
N ARG A 229 -17.07 -6.86 13.92
CA ARG A 229 -18.47 -6.43 13.92
C ARG A 229 -19.42 -7.58 13.59
N ASP A 230 -19.15 -8.32 12.50
CA ASP A 230 -19.99 -9.43 12.07
C ASP A 230 -20.06 -10.51 13.18
N TYR A 231 -18.94 -10.79 13.84
CA TYR A 231 -18.90 -11.68 15.00
C TYR A 231 -19.72 -11.12 16.17
N ALA A 232 -19.56 -9.83 16.50
CA ALA A 232 -20.29 -9.18 17.60
C ALA A 232 -21.82 -9.26 17.39
N GLN A 233 -22.28 -9.05 16.17
CA GLN A 233 -23.69 -9.11 15.80
C GLN A 233 -24.29 -10.52 15.93
N VAL A 234 -23.51 -11.57 15.66
CA VAL A 234 -24.01 -12.96 15.63
C VAL A 234 -23.78 -13.68 16.95
N LYS A 235 -22.70 -13.41 17.65
CA LYS A 235 -22.24 -14.16 18.84
C LYS A 235 -22.26 -13.36 20.13
N ALA A 236 -22.55 -12.06 20.06
CA ALA A 236 -22.65 -11.17 21.21
C ALA A 236 -23.87 -10.25 21.05
N ASP A 237 -23.87 -9.12 21.75
CA ASP A 237 -24.94 -8.10 21.78
C ASP A 237 -24.75 -6.96 20.76
N GLY A 238 -23.82 -7.12 19.82
CA GLY A 238 -23.48 -6.12 18.81
C GLY A 238 -22.43 -5.11 19.26
N ILE A 239 -21.96 -5.18 20.51
CA ILE A 239 -20.93 -4.29 21.05
C ILE A 239 -19.55 -4.97 20.96
N ILE A 240 -18.57 -4.24 20.44
CA ILE A 240 -17.19 -4.71 20.34
C ILE A 240 -16.44 -4.41 21.64
N THR A 241 -16.40 -5.38 22.54
CA THR A 241 -15.57 -5.36 23.73
C THR A 241 -14.22 -6.03 23.48
N ILE A 242 -13.30 -5.97 24.45
CA ILE A 242 -12.01 -6.66 24.37
C ILE A 242 -12.17 -8.18 24.19
N ASP A 243 -13.13 -8.77 24.90
CA ASP A 243 -13.39 -10.22 24.83
C ASP A 243 -13.97 -10.64 23.47
N VAL A 244 -14.85 -9.82 22.92
CA VAL A 244 -15.41 -10.00 21.57
C VAL A 244 -14.30 -9.90 20.54
N SER A 245 -13.44 -8.88 20.65
CA SER A 245 -12.29 -8.72 19.76
C SER A 245 -11.35 -9.92 19.78
N LYS A 246 -10.94 -10.38 20.97
CA LYS A 246 -10.06 -11.54 21.13
C LYS A 246 -10.64 -12.80 20.52
N LYS A 247 -11.88 -13.15 20.88
CA LYS A 247 -12.55 -14.36 20.38
C LYS A 247 -12.75 -14.33 18.87
N SER A 248 -13.11 -13.18 18.32
CA SER A 248 -13.27 -13.00 16.87
C SER A 248 -11.93 -13.16 16.14
N LEU A 249 -10.85 -12.53 16.64
CA LEU A 249 -9.52 -12.61 16.05
C LEU A 249 -8.92 -14.03 16.15
N GLU A 250 -9.15 -14.72 17.25
CA GLU A 250 -8.80 -16.15 17.40
C GLU A 250 -9.55 -17.04 16.41
N MET A 251 -10.86 -16.80 16.20
CA MET A 251 -11.65 -17.53 15.21
C MET A 251 -11.11 -17.32 13.79
N MET A 252 -10.53 -16.16 13.50
CA MET A 252 -9.90 -15.84 12.22
C MET A 252 -8.44 -16.30 12.14
N GLU A 253 -7.94 -17.04 13.10
CA GLU A 253 -6.55 -17.50 13.18
C GLU A 253 -5.52 -16.34 13.12
N VAL A 254 -5.89 -15.15 13.63
CA VAL A 254 -4.98 -14.01 13.76
C VAL A 254 -4.40 -14.02 15.16
N ASP A 255 -3.12 -14.22 15.26
CA ASP A 255 -2.44 -14.33 16.55
C ASP A 255 -2.22 -12.96 17.24
N HIS A 256 -1.60 -12.98 18.43
CA HIS A 256 -1.37 -11.79 19.25
C HIS A 256 -0.42 -10.75 18.63
N LEU A 257 0.37 -11.14 17.60
CA LEU A 257 1.24 -10.26 16.82
C LEU A 257 0.64 -9.90 15.45
N GLY A 258 -0.59 -10.35 15.17
CA GLY A 258 -1.27 -10.09 13.91
C GLY A 258 -0.82 -11.00 12.76
N LEU A 259 -0.12 -12.09 13.05
CA LEU A 259 0.20 -13.09 12.03
C LEU A 259 -1.03 -13.93 11.73
N ASP A 260 -1.32 -14.17 10.46
CA ASP A 260 -2.39 -15.04 10.01
C ASP A 260 -1.88 -16.43 9.60
N LYS A 261 -2.79 -17.28 9.18
CA LYS A 261 -2.50 -18.65 8.73
C LYS A 261 -1.43 -18.70 7.64
N MET A 262 -1.40 -17.72 6.75
CA MET A 262 -0.44 -17.68 5.63
C MET A 262 0.96 -17.31 6.09
N ASP A 263 1.08 -16.37 7.03
CA ASP A 263 2.36 -16.03 7.66
C ASP A 263 2.92 -17.23 8.43
N HIS A 264 2.06 -17.89 9.23
CA HIS A 264 2.45 -19.10 9.95
C HIS A 264 2.94 -20.18 9.00
N LYS A 265 2.20 -20.42 7.89
CA LYS A 265 2.59 -21.40 6.86
C LYS A 265 3.94 -21.06 6.23
N LEU A 266 4.19 -19.78 5.91
CA LEU A 266 5.45 -19.33 5.34
C LEU A 266 6.61 -19.51 6.32
N ILE A 267 6.47 -19.04 7.56
CA ILE A 267 7.53 -19.11 8.57
C ILE A 267 7.82 -20.56 8.94
N LEU A 268 6.79 -21.38 9.20
CA LEU A 268 6.97 -22.81 9.53
C LEU A 268 7.58 -23.57 8.38
N THR A 269 7.18 -23.30 7.13
CA THR A 269 7.82 -23.91 5.95
C THR A 269 9.31 -23.54 5.88
N LEU A 270 9.67 -22.30 6.14
CA LEU A 270 11.05 -21.85 6.18
C LEU A 270 11.84 -22.56 7.29
N ILE A 271 11.28 -22.70 8.47
CA ILE A 271 11.93 -23.37 9.61
C ILE A 271 12.04 -24.88 9.39
N GLU A 272 10.93 -25.56 9.11
CA GLU A 272 10.86 -27.02 9.11
C GLU A 272 11.40 -27.64 7.82
N LYS A 273 10.96 -27.14 6.64
CA LYS A 273 11.37 -27.71 5.35
C LYS A 273 12.77 -27.26 4.92
N PHE A 274 13.10 -25.97 5.19
CA PHE A 274 14.37 -25.37 4.76
C PHE A 274 15.36 -25.15 5.89
N LYS A 275 15.11 -25.70 7.09
CA LYS A 275 16.00 -25.63 8.26
C LYS A 275 16.41 -24.18 8.63
N GLY A 276 15.46 -23.24 8.48
CA GLY A 276 15.64 -21.82 8.70
C GLY A 276 16.25 -21.05 7.54
N GLY A 277 16.54 -21.69 6.42
CA GLY A 277 17.09 -21.06 5.23
C GLY A 277 18.64 -21.12 5.15
N PRO A 278 19.26 -20.40 4.18
CA PRO A 278 18.63 -19.52 3.19
C PRO A 278 17.90 -20.23 2.05
N VAL A 279 16.75 -19.72 1.63
CA VAL A 279 15.93 -20.27 0.55
C VAL A 279 15.49 -19.19 -0.44
N GLY A 280 15.51 -19.51 -1.74
CA GLY A 280 15.01 -18.62 -2.78
C GLY A 280 13.49 -18.44 -2.70
N VAL A 281 12.98 -17.26 -3.05
CA VAL A 281 11.54 -16.97 -2.99
C VAL A 281 10.70 -17.92 -3.85
N GLU A 282 11.20 -18.33 -5.00
CA GLU A 282 10.50 -19.25 -5.92
C GLU A 282 10.30 -20.64 -5.30
N SER A 283 11.33 -21.16 -4.61
CA SER A 283 11.23 -22.44 -3.90
C SER A 283 10.28 -22.34 -2.69
N LEU A 284 10.29 -21.19 -1.99
CA LEU A 284 9.39 -20.94 -0.89
C LEU A 284 7.95 -20.83 -1.39
N ALA A 285 7.71 -20.06 -2.45
CA ALA A 285 6.41 -19.89 -3.09
C ALA A 285 5.79 -21.23 -3.52
N ALA A 286 6.57 -22.04 -4.24
CA ALA A 286 6.16 -23.38 -4.64
C ALA A 286 5.82 -24.29 -3.43
N SER A 287 6.58 -24.15 -2.32
CA SER A 287 6.38 -24.98 -1.13
C SER A 287 5.12 -24.64 -0.33
N ILE A 288 4.63 -23.40 -0.42
CA ILE A 288 3.40 -22.96 0.23
C ILE A 288 2.21 -22.84 -0.73
N SER A 289 2.42 -23.14 -2.03
CA SER A 289 1.42 -23.01 -3.10
C SER A 289 0.89 -21.58 -3.26
N GLU A 290 1.84 -20.62 -3.28
CA GLU A 290 1.56 -19.20 -3.48
C GLU A 290 2.36 -18.63 -4.64
N GLU A 291 1.95 -17.47 -5.14
CA GLU A 291 2.71 -16.73 -6.13
C GLU A 291 3.89 -16.01 -5.49
N LYS A 292 4.99 -15.89 -6.24
CA LYS A 292 6.18 -15.14 -5.81
C LYS A 292 5.83 -13.70 -5.39
N ASN A 293 5.00 -13.04 -6.19
CA ASN A 293 4.61 -11.65 -5.93
C ASN A 293 3.80 -11.51 -4.63
N THR A 294 2.95 -12.48 -4.30
CA THR A 294 2.21 -12.51 -3.03
C THR A 294 3.18 -12.53 -1.84
N ILE A 295 4.25 -13.34 -1.93
CA ILE A 295 5.25 -13.34 -0.87
C ILE A 295 5.98 -12.00 -0.80
N GLU A 296 6.52 -11.49 -1.92
CA GLU A 296 7.37 -10.31 -1.94
C GLU A 296 6.61 -9.00 -1.61
N ASP A 297 5.34 -8.89 -1.99
CA ASP A 297 4.58 -7.65 -1.87
C ASP A 297 3.69 -7.60 -0.65
N ILE A 298 3.26 -8.77 -0.12
CA ILE A 298 2.23 -8.84 0.91
C ILE A 298 2.79 -9.39 2.21
N LEU A 299 3.42 -10.58 2.18
CA LEU A 299 3.84 -11.28 3.38
C LEU A 299 5.19 -10.78 3.90
N GLU A 300 6.21 -10.76 3.04
CA GLU A 300 7.58 -10.38 3.42
C GLU A 300 7.70 -8.98 4.07
N PRO A 301 7.04 -7.91 3.57
CA PRO A 301 7.27 -6.58 4.11
C PRO A 301 6.99 -6.49 5.61
N TYR A 302 5.89 -7.07 6.06
CA TYR A 302 5.54 -7.09 7.46
C TYR A 302 6.43 -8.04 8.27
N LEU A 303 6.67 -9.25 7.77
CA LEU A 303 7.50 -10.25 8.45
C LEU A 303 8.95 -9.81 8.59
N MET A 304 9.48 -9.09 7.60
CA MET A 304 10.84 -8.51 7.67
C MET A 304 10.90 -7.36 8.68
N GLN A 305 9.91 -6.45 8.66
CA GLN A 305 9.86 -5.34 9.59
C GLN A 305 9.68 -5.80 11.02
N SER A 306 8.83 -6.79 11.24
CA SER A 306 8.57 -7.38 12.55
C SER A 306 9.71 -8.30 13.00
N GLY A 307 10.73 -8.50 12.16
CA GLY A 307 11.93 -9.23 12.51
C GLY A 307 11.79 -10.76 12.47
N PHE A 308 10.76 -11.31 11.85
CA PHE A 308 10.58 -12.77 11.73
C PHE A 308 11.47 -13.40 10.66
N ILE A 309 11.67 -12.68 9.57
CA ILE A 309 12.52 -13.13 8.46
C ILE A 309 13.53 -12.06 8.06
N GLN A 310 14.64 -12.50 7.47
CA GLN A 310 15.64 -11.64 6.86
C GLN A 310 15.89 -12.03 5.41
N ARG A 311 16.14 -11.02 4.57
CA ARG A 311 16.54 -11.22 3.18
C ARG A 311 18.05 -11.11 3.05
N THR A 312 18.69 -12.18 2.58
CA THR A 312 20.11 -12.25 2.32
C THR A 312 20.36 -12.40 0.80
N PRO A 313 21.60 -12.19 0.31
CA PRO A 313 21.92 -12.48 -1.10
C PRO A 313 21.64 -13.92 -1.53
N ARG A 314 21.64 -14.87 -0.58
CA ARG A 314 21.35 -16.30 -0.84
C ARG A 314 19.86 -16.65 -0.75
N GLY A 315 19.03 -15.77 -0.20
CA GLY A 315 17.59 -16.00 0.00
C GLY A 315 17.07 -15.56 1.35
N ARG A 316 15.91 -16.09 1.73
CA ARG A 316 15.20 -15.77 2.98
C ARG A 316 15.68 -16.68 4.09
N VAL A 317 15.81 -16.09 5.29
CA VAL A 317 16.28 -16.77 6.50
C VAL A 317 15.32 -16.45 7.65
N ALA A 318 14.94 -17.46 8.42
CA ALA A 318 14.18 -17.28 9.65
C ALA A 318 15.12 -16.71 10.75
N THR A 319 14.59 -15.76 11.53
CA THR A 319 15.33 -15.18 12.65
C THR A 319 15.09 -15.96 13.94
N GLU A 320 15.85 -15.64 14.96
CA GLU A 320 15.62 -16.19 16.30
C GLU A 320 14.21 -15.90 16.83
N MET A 321 13.66 -14.70 16.52
CA MET A 321 12.28 -14.34 16.88
C MET A 321 11.26 -15.28 16.27
N ALA A 322 11.45 -15.72 15.02
CA ALA A 322 10.56 -16.71 14.39
C ALA A 322 10.56 -18.04 15.13
N TYR A 323 11.72 -18.54 15.53
CA TYR A 323 11.83 -19.76 16.30
C TYR A 323 11.18 -19.64 17.69
N GLN A 324 11.44 -18.52 18.38
CA GLN A 324 10.86 -18.25 19.70
C GLN A 324 9.33 -18.18 19.65
N HIS A 325 8.79 -17.51 18.61
CA HIS A 325 7.34 -17.38 18.44
C HIS A 325 6.61 -18.73 18.33
N PHE A 326 7.21 -19.67 17.61
CA PHE A 326 6.63 -21.01 17.45
C PHE A 326 7.12 -22.02 18.49
N GLY A 327 7.92 -21.62 19.48
CA GLY A 327 8.45 -22.51 20.52
C GLY A 327 9.41 -23.57 19.99
N ILE A 328 10.05 -23.31 18.83
CA ILE A 328 10.98 -24.22 18.17
C ILE A 328 12.42 -23.84 18.57
N THR A 329 13.24 -24.81 18.89
CA THR A 329 14.66 -24.56 19.19
C THR A 329 15.41 -24.23 17.87
N PRO A 330 16.11 -23.07 17.77
CA PRO A 330 16.94 -22.78 16.63
C PRO A 330 18.01 -23.87 16.42
N PRO A 331 18.37 -24.21 15.16
CA PRO A 331 19.49 -25.13 14.92
C PRO A 331 20.78 -24.51 15.47
N GLU A 332 21.64 -25.33 16.07
CA GLU A 332 22.94 -24.86 16.54
C GLU A 332 23.68 -24.18 15.39
N GLN A 333 23.94 -22.87 15.50
CA GLN A 333 24.75 -22.16 14.52
C GLN A 333 26.16 -22.73 14.61
N ASN A 334 26.61 -23.41 13.56
CA ASN A 334 28.01 -23.75 13.42
C ASN A 334 28.82 -22.45 13.51
N GLN A 335 29.62 -22.29 14.58
CA GLN A 335 30.44 -21.11 14.89
C GLN A 335 31.54 -20.81 13.84
N GLN A 336 31.54 -21.49 12.70
CA GLN A 336 32.57 -21.34 11.66
C GLN A 336 32.42 -20.12 10.74
N GLU A 337 31.32 -19.35 10.79
CA GLU A 337 31.17 -18.15 9.93
C GLU A 337 31.57 -16.80 10.58
N LYS A 338 32.19 -16.81 11.76
CA LYS A 338 32.73 -15.59 12.41
C LYS A 338 34.18 -15.27 12.08
N LEU A 339 34.77 -15.86 11.05
CA LEU A 339 36.19 -15.72 10.71
C LEU A 339 36.47 -15.06 9.35
N PHE A 340 35.56 -14.16 8.87
CA PHE A 340 35.93 -13.25 7.76
C PHE A 340 35.22 -11.92 7.91
#